data_71744474f53555168e15e425939beaa6
#
_entry.id   71744474f53555168e15e425939beaa6
#
_cell.length_a   1.000
_cell.length_b   1.000
_cell.length_c   1.000
_cell.angle_alpha   90.00
_cell.angle_beta   90.00
_cell.angle_gamma   90.00
#
_symmetry.space_group_name_H-M   'P 1'
#
loop_
_entity.id
_entity.type
_entity.pdbx_description
1 polymer ?
#
loop_
_entity_poly.entity_id
_entity_poly.type
_entity_poly.pdbx_seq_one_letter_code
_entity_poly.pdbx_strand_id
1 'polypeptide(L)'
;DNYFDSNLELPVEGMDGNYVYVGLFSAYGWRGIDFTKVESGKALFRNLASRQVYILLAFANGQYRPIGNPFYFDGKDIHPYVADTSKCYSAELYRKYPLSERIRNYMGGIKDGHFEAACDKDFKNAELLCTVKDTPGINYNHVILEKPVRGRYARFCSSAEGYAEVAEMHFYKGEEEIVPIDSWGDAPATANTFAYQVYDNEPLSYFISSKPGASVAVDFGKVVTIDNFMYMPRNDDNFVRIGDCYELFYWGEGCWNSLGKKMAEKPFLPYDGIPSGALLYLHDSTRGEEELIFHMEDGKQVFVSDCKD
;
A
#
# COMPACT_ATOMS: atom_id res chain seq x y z
N ASP A 1 -9.47 -6.59 27.29
CA ASP A 1 -10.60 -5.65 27.32
C ASP A 1 -11.32 -5.77 25.99
N ASN A 2 -12.61 -6.15 26.04
CA ASN A 2 -13.44 -6.25 24.83
C ASN A 2 -13.88 -4.83 24.44
N TYR A 3 -13.28 -4.32 23.37
CA TYR A 3 -13.62 -3.02 22.79
C TYR A 3 -14.74 -3.10 21.75
N PHE A 4 -15.36 -4.27 21.59
CA PHE A 4 -16.42 -4.51 20.64
C PHE A 4 -17.73 -4.70 21.39
N ASP A 5 -18.67 -3.83 21.14
CA ASP A 5 -19.97 -3.79 21.82
C ASP A 5 -21.17 -3.97 20.89
N SER A 6 -20.90 -4.14 19.60
CA SER A 6 -21.93 -4.28 18.58
C SER A 6 -22.46 -5.70 18.51
N ASN A 7 -23.78 -5.83 18.42
CA ASN A 7 -24.45 -7.11 18.20
C ASN A 7 -24.95 -7.19 16.76
N LEU A 8 -24.80 -8.36 16.15
CA LEU A 8 -25.23 -8.64 14.81
C LEU A 8 -26.19 -9.83 14.81
N GLU A 9 -27.44 -9.61 14.39
CA GLU A 9 -28.42 -10.65 14.16
C GLU A 9 -28.60 -10.86 12.67
N LEU A 10 -28.40 -12.08 12.21
CA LEU A 10 -28.51 -12.47 10.80
C LEU A 10 -29.60 -13.50 10.61
N PRO A 11 -30.46 -13.37 9.56
CA PRO A 11 -31.36 -14.43 9.16
C PRO A 11 -30.55 -15.60 8.56
N VAL A 12 -30.85 -16.82 9.01
CA VAL A 12 -30.22 -18.06 8.54
C VAL A 12 -31.28 -19.13 8.35
N GLU A 13 -31.74 -19.27 7.11
CA GLU A 13 -32.80 -20.24 6.79
C GLU A 13 -32.27 -21.68 6.78
N GLY A 14 -33.11 -22.61 7.22
CA GLY A 14 -32.88 -24.06 7.10
C GLY A 14 -31.74 -24.62 7.98
N MET A 15 -31.20 -23.83 8.94
CA MET A 15 -30.09 -24.24 9.80
C MET A 15 -30.45 -24.25 11.30
N ASP A 16 -31.71 -24.21 11.66
CA ASP A 16 -32.13 -24.26 13.07
C ASP A 16 -31.47 -25.40 13.84
N GLY A 17 -30.95 -25.09 15.00
CA GLY A 17 -30.25 -26.05 15.86
C GLY A 17 -28.79 -26.30 15.49
N ASN A 18 -28.29 -25.83 14.32
CA ASN A 18 -26.92 -25.94 13.90
C ASN A 18 -26.10 -24.73 14.35
N TYR A 19 -24.79 -24.88 14.38
CA TYR A 19 -23.86 -23.78 14.63
C TYR A 19 -23.43 -23.14 13.30
N VAL A 20 -23.38 -21.84 13.31
CA VAL A 20 -22.80 -21.01 12.23
C VAL A 20 -21.71 -20.10 12.80
N TYR A 21 -20.81 -19.71 11.94
CA TYR A 21 -19.63 -18.92 12.29
C TYR A 21 -19.66 -17.59 11.55
N VAL A 22 -19.20 -16.53 12.21
CA VAL A 22 -18.86 -15.29 11.53
C VAL A 22 -17.35 -15.31 11.26
N GLY A 23 -16.96 -14.98 10.05
CA GLY A 23 -15.59 -15.03 9.58
C GLY A 23 -15.06 -13.66 9.16
N LEU A 24 -13.77 -13.45 9.37
CA LEU A 24 -12.98 -12.35 8.82
C LEU A 24 -12.07 -12.87 7.70
N PHE A 25 -11.80 -12.00 6.73
CA PHE A 25 -10.78 -12.28 5.72
C PHE A 25 -9.38 -12.05 6.29
N SER A 26 -8.46 -12.95 5.97
CA SER A 26 -7.04 -12.86 6.31
C SER A 26 -6.20 -13.29 5.10
N ALA A 27 -4.90 -13.14 5.14
CA ALA A 27 -3.96 -13.57 4.09
C ALA A 27 -4.16 -15.04 3.62
N TYR A 28 -4.85 -15.85 4.41
CA TYR A 28 -5.12 -17.26 4.09
C TYR A 28 -6.59 -17.55 3.79
N GLY A 29 -7.38 -16.52 3.52
CA GLY A 29 -8.82 -16.64 3.25
C GLY A 29 -9.72 -16.34 4.45
N TRP A 30 -10.98 -16.75 4.36
CA TRP A 30 -11.96 -16.53 5.41
C TRP A 30 -11.71 -17.43 6.62
N ARG A 31 -11.63 -16.83 7.81
CA ARG A 31 -11.46 -17.55 9.08
C ARG A 31 -12.60 -17.25 10.03
N GLY A 32 -13.24 -18.30 10.57
CA GLY A 32 -14.20 -18.15 11.64
C GLY A 32 -13.56 -17.56 12.89
N ILE A 33 -14.15 -16.50 13.42
CA ILE A 33 -13.67 -15.78 14.61
C ILE A 33 -14.61 -15.92 15.80
N ASP A 34 -15.88 -16.18 15.54
CA ASP A 34 -16.91 -16.42 16.56
C ASP A 34 -17.99 -17.34 15.99
N PHE A 35 -18.80 -17.96 16.87
CA PHE A 35 -19.86 -18.86 16.46
C PHE A 35 -21.08 -18.71 17.34
N THR A 36 -22.26 -19.03 16.79
CA THR A 36 -23.52 -19.06 17.52
C THR A 36 -24.42 -20.19 17.01
N LYS A 37 -25.35 -20.62 17.84
CA LYS A 37 -26.37 -21.55 17.43
C LYS A 37 -27.51 -20.80 16.75
N VAL A 38 -28.00 -21.34 15.64
CA VAL A 38 -29.18 -20.79 14.95
C VAL A 38 -30.43 -21.15 15.74
N GLU A 39 -31.21 -20.14 16.12
CA GLU A 39 -32.47 -20.28 16.85
C GLU A 39 -33.58 -19.49 16.16
N SER A 40 -34.68 -20.14 15.84
CA SER A 40 -35.82 -19.53 15.13
C SER A 40 -35.40 -18.83 13.82
N GLY A 41 -34.53 -19.47 13.04
CA GLY A 41 -34.05 -18.95 11.77
C GLY A 41 -33.07 -17.75 11.88
N LYS A 42 -32.48 -17.53 13.04
CA LYS A 42 -31.58 -16.38 13.29
C LYS A 42 -30.29 -16.80 13.99
N ALA A 43 -29.21 -16.13 13.64
CA ALA A 43 -27.91 -16.23 14.29
C ALA A 43 -27.58 -14.89 14.95
N LEU A 44 -27.36 -14.89 16.25
CA LEU A 44 -27.00 -13.69 17.03
C LEU A 44 -25.56 -13.77 17.47
N PHE A 45 -24.73 -12.91 16.89
CA PHE A 45 -23.34 -12.69 17.31
C PHE A 45 -23.27 -11.46 18.23
N ARG A 46 -22.40 -11.52 19.25
CA ARG A 46 -22.24 -10.45 20.22
C ARG A 46 -20.79 -9.95 20.23
N ASN A 47 -20.62 -8.70 20.63
CA ASN A 47 -19.30 -8.09 20.78
C ASN A 47 -18.46 -8.14 19.49
N LEU A 48 -19.07 -7.88 18.34
CA LEU A 48 -18.37 -7.76 17.06
C LEU A 48 -17.85 -6.33 16.86
N ALA A 49 -16.74 -6.22 16.13
CA ALA A 49 -16.25 -4.93 15.68
C ALA A 49 -17.21 -4.33 14.65
N SER A 50 -17.56 -3.06 14.82
CA SER A 50 -18.17 -2.28 13.75
C SER A 50 -17.14 -1.91 12.66
N ARG A 51 -17.64 -1.46 11.50
CA ARG A 51 -16.80 -1.03 10.36
C ARG A 51 -15.84 -2.12 9.88
N GLN A 52 -16.39 -3.30 9.71
CA GLN A 52 -15.63 -4.49 9.32
C GLN A 52 -16.40 -5.31 8.26
N VAL A 53 -15.67 -6.01 7.39
CA VAL A 53 -16.26 -6.97 6.46
C VAL A 53 -16.26 -8.36 7.08
N TYR A 54 -17.44 -8.94 7.12
CA TYR A 54 -17.68 -10.29 7.61
C TYR A 54 -18.26 -11.19 6.53
N ILE A 55 -18.17 -12.49 6.76
CA ILE A 55 -18.90 -13.51 6.03
C ILE A 55 -19.50 -14.52 6.99
N LEU A 56 -20.68 -15.07 6.66
CA LEU A 56 -21.25 -16.18 7.41
C LEU A 56 -20.72 -17.51 6.86
N LEU A 57 -20.31 -18.41 7.77
CA LEU A 57 -19.66 -19.68 7.45
C LEU A 57 -20.39 -20.83 8.15
N ALA A 58 -20.51 -21.97 7.46
CA ALA A 58 -20.75 -23.27 8.07
C ALA A 58 -19.44 -24.02 8.21
N PHE A 59 -19.32 -24.86 9.24
CA PHE A 59 -18.18 -25.75 9.42
C PHE A 59 -18.59 -27.20 9.18
N ALA A 60 -18.02 -27.83 8.18
CA ALA A 60 -18.31 -29.21 7.84
C ALA A 60 -17.05 -29.91 7.31
N ASN A 61 -16.83 -31.16 7.71
CA ASN A 61 -15.70 -31.98 7.25
C ASN A 61 -14.32 -31.32 7.48
N GLY A 62 -14.17 -30.58 8.59
CA GLY A 62 -12.90 -29.91 8.92
C GLY A 62 -12.64 -28.61 8.17
N GLN A 63 -13.62 -28.10 7.42
CA GLN A 63 -13.46 -26.88 6.60
C GLN A 63 -14.60 -25.89 6.80
N TYR A 64 -14.28 -24.60 6.73
CA TYR A 64 -15.25 -23.54 6.64
C TYR A 64 -15.78 -23.41 5.21
N ARG A 65 -17.11 -23.24 5.07
CA ARG A 65 -17.78 -23.01 3.80
C ARG A 65 -18.67 -21.77 3.92
N PRO A 66 -18.57 -20.81 3.01
CA PRO A 66 -19.47 -19.68 2.96
C PRO A 66 -20.94 -20.12 2.78
N ILE A 67 -21.84 -19.50 3.52
CA ILE A 67 -23.30 -19.71 3.42
C ILE A 67 -24.03 -18.42 3.05
N GLY A 68 -23.32 -17.42 2.57
CA GLY A 68 -23.86 -16.16 2.09
C GLY A 68 -22.75 -15.32 1.45
N ASN A 69 -23.14 -14.13 1.05
CA ASN A 69 -22.16 -13.15 0.55
C ASN A 69 -21.44 -12.45 1.70
N PRO A 70 -20.19 -11.99 1.50
CA PRO A 70 -19.55 -11.07 2.42
C PRO A 70 -20.38 -9.78 2.55
N PHE A 71 -20.33 -9.16 3.69
CA PHE A 71 -21.03 -7.92 3.96
C PHE A 71 -20.20 -6.99 4.84
N TYR A 72 -20.32 -5.70 4.61
CA TYR A 72 -19.81 -4.67 5.51
C TYR A 72 -20.81 -4.46 6.64
N PHE A 73 -20.33 -4.47 7.88
CA PHE A 73 -21.10 -4.18 9.09
C PHE A 73 -20.68 -2.84 9.67
N ASP A 74 -21.55 -1.84 9.65
CA ASP A 74 -21.27 -0.50 10.14
C ASP A 74 -21.39 -0.33 11.67
N GLY A 75 -21.84 -1.39 12.35
CA GLY A 75 -22.16 -1.43 13.78
C GLY A 75 -23.66 -1.50 14.07
N LYS A 76 -24.49 -1.30 13.06
CA LYS A 76 -25.96 -1.37 13.14
C LYS A 76 -26.55 -2.17 11.98
N ASP A 77 -26.22 -1.80 10.76
CA ASP A 77 -26.77 -2.38 9.53
C ASP A 77 -25.70 -3.15 8.75
N ILE A 78 -26.13 -4.08 7.93
CA ILE A 78 -25.26 -4.84 7.01
C ILE A 78 -25.44 -4.34 5.59
N HIS A 79 -24.31 -4.25 4.86
CA HIS A 79 -24.26 -3.87 3.44
C HIS A 79 -23.61 -5.01 2.66
N PRO A 80 -24.40 -5.90 2.03
CA PRO A 80 -23.84 -7.07 1.36
C PRO A 80 -23.13 -6.69 0.06
N TYR A 81 -22.01 -7.37 -0.22
CA TYR A 81 -21.33 -7.31 -1.50
C TYR A 81 -21.94 -8.35 -2.44
N VAL A 82 -22.63 -7.87 -3.47
CA VAL A 82 -23.26 -8.72 -4.47
C VAL A 82 -22.73 -8.33 -5.84
N ALA A 83 -21.91 -9.18 -6.42
CA ALA A 83 -21.33 -8.95 -7.74
C ALA A 83 -22.40 -9.05 -8.83
N ASP A 84 -22.64 -7.97 -9.56
CA ASP A 84 -23.49 -7.93 -10.76
C ASP A 84 -22.63 -8.06 -12.02
N THR A 85 -22.46 -9.28 -12.50
CA THR A 85 -21.66 -9.58 -13.70
C THR A 85 -22.30 -9.08 -15.00
N SER A 86 -23.57 -8.64 -14.96
CA SER A 86 -24.22 -8.01 -16.11
C SER A 86 -23.82 -6.53 -16.28
N LYS A 87 -23.21 -5.94 -15.24
CA LYS A 87 -22.76 -4.54 -15.20
C LYS A 87 -21.30 -4.50 -14.76
N CYS A 88 -20.43 -4.40 -15.73
CA CYS A 88 -18.99 -4.34 -15.47
C CYS A 88 -18.42 -2.97 -15.83
N TYR A 89 -17.30 -2.63 -15.19
CA TYR A 89 -16.57 -1.39 -15.41
C TYR A 89 -15.07 -1.66 -15.47
N SER A 90 -14.30 -0.63 -15.85
CA SER A 90 -12.84 -0.63 -15.84
C SER A 90 -12.32 0.23 -14.70
N ALA A 91 -11.22 -0.17 -14.09
CA ALA A 91 -10.55 0.61 -13.05
C ALA A 91 -9.03 0.43 -13.08
N GLU A 92 -8.33 1.39 -12.51
CA GLU A 92 -6.90 1.31 -12.26
C GLU A 92 -6.67 1.02 -10.76
N LEU A 93 -5.84 0.01 -10.49
CA LEU A 93 -5.51 -0.40 -9.13
C LEU A 93 -4.08 0.02 -8.79
N TYR A 94 -3.89 0.63 -7.65
CA TYR A 94 -2.62 1.21 -7.23
C TYR A 94 -2.00 0.50 -6.04
N ARG A 95 -2.80 -0.22 -5.24
CA ARG A 95 -2.38 -0.80 -3.97
C ARG A 95 -3.00 -2.17 -3.72
N LYS A 96 -2.31 -3.00 -2.95
CA LYS A 96 -2.81 -4.28 -2.44
C LYS A 96 -3.21 -4.24 -0.97
N TYR A 97 -2.85 -3.16 -0.25
CA TYR A 97 -3.12 -2.93 1.16
C TYR A 97 -3.39 -1.45 1.43
N PRO A 98 -4.20 -1.07 2.43
CA PRO A 98 -4.53 0.32 2.71
C PRO A 98 -3.32 1.13 3.17
N LEU A 99 -3.30 2.40 2.78
CA LEU A 99 -2.28 3.34 3.20
C LEU A 99 -2.59 3.85 4.62
N SER A 100 -1.84 3.40 5.61
CA SER A 100 -2.02 3.82 7.00
C SER A 100 -1.61 5.28 7.23
N GLU A 101 -2.19 5.93 8.25
CA GLU A 101 -1.79 7.28 8.66
C GLU A 101 -0.30 7.35 9.02
N ARG A 102 0.23 6.33 9.67
CA ARG A 102 1.66 6.25 9.98
C ARG A 102 2.54 6.37 8.73
N ILE A 103 2.18 5.68 7.65
CA ILE A 103 2.93 5.74 6.38
C ILE A 103 2.73 7.09 5.69
N ARG A 104 1.53 7.68 5.72
CA ARG A 104 1.30 9.05 5.24
C ARG A 104 2.21 10.07 5.94
N ASN A 105 2.39 9.92 7.25
CA ASN A 105 3.30 10.77 8.02
C ASN A 105 4.76 10.58 7.60
N TYR A 106 5.20 9.34 7.34
CA TYR A 106 6.55 9.08 6.83
C TYR A 106 6.77 9.66 5.42
N MET A 107 5.79 9.54 4.52
CA MET A 107 5.85 10.19 3.20
C MET A 107 6.01 11.70 3.33
N GLY A 108 5.33 12.31 4.30
CA GLY A 108 5.44 13.74 4.63
C GLY A 108 6.79 14.15 5.20
N GLY A 109 7.59 13.21 5.70
CA GLY A 109 8.88 13.49 6.35
C GLY A 109 9.94 14.12 5.45
N ILE A 110 9.77 14.04 4.11
CA ILE A 110 10.65 14.70 3.14
C ILE A 110 10.08 16.00 2.55
N LYS A 111 8.86 16.38 2.93
CA LYS A 111 8.26 17.63 2.51
C LYS A 111 9.11 18.83 2.97
N ASP A 112 9.11 19.89 2.15
CA ASP A 112 9.91 21.12 2.32
C ASP A 112 11.42 20.89 2.30
N GLY A 113 11.88 19.65 2.03
CA GLY A 113 13.26 19.35 1.69
C GLY A 113 13.55 19.64 0.22
N HIS A 114 14.81 19.49 -0.15
CA HIS A 114 15.25 19.73 -1.54
C HIS A 114 16.36 18.77 -1.96
N PHE A 115 16.43 18.55 -3.27
CA PHE A 115 17.54 17.85 -3.93
C PHE A 115 18.45 18.87 -4.60
N GLU A 116 19.76 18.67 -4.50
CA GLU A 116 20.79 19.49 -5.14
C GLU A 116 21.97 18.66 -5.60
N ALA A 117 22.75 19.18 -6.57
CA ALA A 117 23.96 18.56 -7.08
C ALA A 117 25.15 19.55 -7.06
N ALA A 118 26.36 19.03 -6.87
CA ALA A 118 27.58 19.83 -6.83
C ALA A 118 28.78 19.09 -7.42
N CYS A 119 29.78 19.85 -7.89
CA CYS A 119 31.09 19.31 -8.24
C CYS A 119 31.98 19.12 -7.01
N ASP A 120 31.72 19.87 -5.94
CA ASP A 120 32.49 19.87 -4.69
C ASP A 120 31.77 19.08 -3.59
N LYS A 121 32.52 18.29 -2.83
CA LYS A 121 31.99 17.44 -1.76
C LYS A 121 31.35 18.23 -0.60
N ASP A 122 31.72 19.48 -0.44
CA ASP A 122 31.18 20.37 0.59
C ASP A 122 29.91 21.14 0.13
N PHE A 123 29.46 20.92 -1.10
CA PHE A 123 28.27 21.52 -1.71
C PHE A 123 28.23 23.06 -1.67
N LYS A 124 29.39 23.74 -1.65
CA LYS A 124 29.44 25.21 -1.59
C LYS A 124 28.78 25.88 -2.82
N ASN A 125 28.90 25.26 -3.98
CA ASN A 125 28.37 25.77 -5.25
C ASN A 125 27.29 24.80 -5.79
N ALA A 126 26.44 24.29 -4.93
CA ALA A 126 25.40 23.35 -5.33
C ALA A 126 24.34 24.03 -6.20
N GLU A 127 23.90 23.31 -7.22
CA GLU A 127 22.74 23.68 -8.04
C GLU A 127 21.50 22.94 -7.54
N LEU A 128 20.42 23.68 -7.32
CA LEU A 128 19.13 23.14 -6.92
C LEU A 128 18.54 22.28 -8.05
N LEU A 129 18.19 21.03 -7.76
CA LEU A 129 17.49 20.15 -8.67
C LEU A 129 15.97 20.28 -8.50
N CYS A 130 15.47 20.18 -7.28
CA CYS A 130 14.05 20.22 -6.98
C CYS A 130 13.80 20.52 -5.50
N THR A 131 12.73 21.20 -5.17
CA THR A 131 12.17 21.33 -3.81
C THR A 131 10.90 20.48 -3.71
N VAL A 132 10.78 19.67 -2.68
CA VAL A 132 9.58 18.83 -2.41
C VAL A 132 8.54 19.70 -1.71
N LYS A 133 7.70 20.41 -2.49
CA LYS A 133 6.72 21.37 -1.94
C LYS A 133 5.52 20.73 -1.26
N ASP A 134 5.11 19.57 -1.76
CA ASP A 134 3.94 18.84 -1.27
C ASP A 134 4.35 17.44 -0.78
N THR A 135 3.48 16.78 -0.04
CA THR A 135 3.70 15.37 0.30
C THR A 135 3.79 14.56 -0.99
N PRO A 136 4.92 13.88 -1.25
CA PRO A 136 5.13 13.13 -2.49
C PRO A 136 4.22 11.90 -2.59
N GLY A 137 4.12 11.34 -3.78
CA GLY A 137 3.54 10.00 -3.96
C GLY A 137 4.36 8.92 -3.25
N ILE A 138 3.68 7.85 -2.81
CA ILE A 138 4.32 6.75 -2.07
C ILE A 138 5.30 5.93 -2.91
N ASN A 139 5.16 5.94 -4.22
CA ASN A 139 6.00 5.27 -5.19
C ASN A 139 7.12 6.19 -5.69
N TYR A 140 7.80 5.84 -6.76
CA TYR A 140 8.80 6.70 -7.39
C TYR A 140 8.18 8.00 -7.89
N ASN A 141 8.76 9.11 -7.46
CA ASN A 141 8.42 10.46 -7.90
C ASN A 141 9.48 10.88 -8.93
N HIS A 142 9.09 11.02 -10.19
CA HIS A 142 9.98 11.35 -11.29
C HIS A 142 10.06 12.86 -11.49
N VAL A 143 11.27 13.38 -11.52
CA VAL A 143 11.57 14.81 -11.73
C VAL A 143 12.39 14.96 -13.01
N ILE A 144 11.86 15.68 -13.99
CA ILE A 144 12.57 16.08 -15.20
C ILE A 144 13.07 17.50 -14.98
N LEU A 145 14.37 17.73 -15.11
CA LEU A 145 14.98 19.03 -14.92
C LEU A 145 14.75 19.93 -16.13
N GLU A 146 14.44 21.21 -15.90
CA GLU A 146 14.32 22.18 -16.99
C GLU A 146 15.64 22.36 -17.77
N LYS A 147 16.78 22.22 -17.07
CA LYS A 147 18.12 22.24 -17.62
C LYS A 147 18.95 21.15 -16.98
N PRO A 148 19.77 20.43 -17.77
CA PRO A 148 20.71 19.46 -17.20
C PRO A 148 21.68 20.14 -16.26
N VAL A 149 21.93 19.51 -15.12
CA VAL A 149 22.86 19.97 -14.09
C VAL A 149 24.11 19.08 -14.08
N ARG A 150 25.28 19.69 -13.88
CA ARG A 150 26.54 18.96 -13.78
C ARG A 150 26.98 18.87 -12.33
N GLY A 151 27.27 17.66 -11.87
CA GLY A 151 27.76 17.39 -10.53
C GLY A 151 28.49 16.07 -10.42
N ARG A 152 29.40 15.95 -9.50
CA ARG A 152 29.96 14.68 -9.05
C ARG A 152 29.14 14.10 -7.89
N TYR A 153 28.50 14.98 -7.14
CA TYR A 153 27.76 14.65 -5.93
C TYR A 153 26.31 15.11 -6.09
N ALA A 154 25.39 14.35 -5.53
CA ALA A 154 24.01 14.77 -5.35
C ALA A 154 23.56 14.44 -3.94
N ARG A 155 22.65 15.25 -3.38
CA ARG A 155 22.09 14.97 -2.04
C ARG A 155 20.63 15.41 -1.92
N PHE A 156 19.96 14.79 -0.98
CA PHE A 156 18.73 15.31 -0.39
C PHE A 156 19.06 16.03 0.92
N CYS A 157 18.53 17.23 1.09
CA CYS A 157 18.57 17.99 2.33
C CYS A 157 17.13 18.10 2.86
N SER A 158 16.88 17.64 4.09
CA SER A 158 15.56 17.79 4.70
C SER A 158 15.28 19.24 5.09
N SER A 159 14.01 19.53 5.41
CA SER A 159 13.65 20.75 6.12
C SER A 159 14.35 20.81 7.50
N ALA A 160 14.32 21.97 8.17
CA ALA A 160 14.94 22.14 9.49
C ALA A 160 14.42 21.13 10.55
N GLU A 161 13.19 20.67 10.42
CA GLU A 161 12.56 19.71 11.32
C GLU A 161 12.59 18.27 10.77
N GLY A 162 12.99 18.06 9.51
CA GLY A 162 13.01 16.78 8.85
C GLY A 162 14.25 15.94 9.20
N TYR A 163 14.13 14.62 9.08
CA TYR A 163 15.18 13.65 9.41
C TYR A 163 15.76 12.95 8.17
N ALA A 164 15.50 13.46 6.98
CA ALA A 164 15.92 12.90 5.70
C ALA A 164 15.46 11.44 5.48
N GLU A 165 14.18 11.16 5.67
CA GLU A 165 13.57 9.82 5.52
C GLU A 165 13.38 9.45 4.05
N VAL A 166 14.46 9.09 3.36
CA VAL A 166 14.48 8.75 1.94
C VAL A 166 14.73 7.25 1.77
N ALA A 167 13.86 6.58 0.98
CA ALA A 167 14.07 5.20 0.61
C ALA A 167 14.96 5.08 -0.63
N GLU A 168 14.66 5.81 -1.72
CA GLU A 168 15.41 5.69 -2.97
C GLU A 168 15.70 7.05 -3.61
N MET A 169 16.88 7.16 -4.25
CA MET A 169 17.29 8.28 -5.11
C MET A 169 18.08 7.74 -6.31
N HIS A 170 17.52 7.82 -7.49
CA HIS A 170 18.14 7.36 -8.74
C HIS A 170 18.26 8.51 -9.73
N PHE A 171 19.46 8.72 -10.26
CA PHE A 171 19.79 9.84 -11.14
C PHE A 171 20.05 9.34 -12.55
N TYR A 172 19.68 10.13 -13.57
CA TYR A 172 19.73 9.71 -14.96
C TYR A 172 20.28 10.78 -15.88
N LYS A 173 20.82 10.30 -17.01
CA LYS A 173 21.05 11.07 -18.22
C LYS A 173 20.26 10.43 -19.35
N GLY A 174 19.13 11.05 -19.72
CA GLY A 174 18.14 10.40 -20.57
C GLY A 174 17.57 9.17 -19.87
N GLU A 175 17.71 8.00 -20.49
CA GLU A 175 17.29 6.70 -19.94
C GLU A 175 18.43 5.96 -19.20
N GLU A 176 19.66 6.46 -19.29
CA GLU A 176 20.83 5.84 -18.67
C GLU A 176 20.94 6.23 -17.20
N GLU A 177 20.85 5.24 -16.32
CA GLU A 177 21.05 5.43 -14.88
C GLU A 177 22.50 5.73 -14.54
N ILE A 178 22.71 6.71 -13.69
CA ILE A 178 24.02 7.12 -13.16
C ILE A 178 24.18 6.49 -11.78
N VAL A 179 24.79 5.31 -11.72
CA VAL A 179 24.93 4.55 -10.49
C VAL A 179 25.98 5.19 -9.59
N PRO A 180 25.66 5.50 -8.33
CA PRO A 180 26.64 5.97 -7.36
C PRO A 180 27.71 4.92 -7.03
N ILE A 181 28.92 5.37 -6.67
CA ILE A 181 30.01 4.52 -6.20
C ILE A 181 30.20 4.58 -4.68
N ASP A 182 29.65 5.60 -4.03
CA ASP A 182 29.73 5.82 -2.58
C ASP A 182 28.59 6.72 -2.11
N SER A 183 28.33 6.72 -0.81
CA SER A 183 27.33 7.55 -0.18
C SER A 183 27.67 7.86 1.27
N TRP A 184 27.16 8.97 1.76
CA TRP A 184 27.27 9.35 3.17
C TRP A 184 26.03 10.17 3.57
N GLY A 185 25.82 10.28 4.87
CA GLY A 185 24.75 11.09 5.43
C GLY A 185 25.10 11.51 6.85
N ASP A 186 24.27 12.33 7.42
CA ASP A 186 24.36 12.63 8.86
C ASP A 186 24.18 11.34 9.66
N ALA A 187 24.51 11.39 10.97
CA ALA A 187 24.53 10.21 11.81
C ALA A 187 23.17 9.44 11.71
N PRO A 188 23.19 8.17 11.30
CA PRO A 188 21.97 7.39 11.13
C PRO A 188 21.22 7.22 12.45
N ALA A 189 19.89 7.13 12.40
CA ALA A 189 19.06 6.98 13.58
C ALA A 189 19.20 5.60 14.24
N THR A 190 19.48 4.57 13.44
CA THR A 190 19.68 3.20 13.90
C THR A 190 20.83 2.53 13.15
N ALA A 191 21.26 1.35 13.62
CA ALA A 191 22.29 0.54 12.96
C ALA A 191 21.82 -0.05 11.60
N ASN A 192 20.59 0.19 11.18
CA ASN A 192 20.02 -0.36 9.95
C ASN A 192 19.53 0.72 8.96
N THR A 193 19.95 1.98 9.13
CA THR A 193 19.52 3.10 8.28
C THR A 193 20.73 3.80 7.68
N PHE A 194 21.44 3.10 6.79
CA PHE A 194 22.68 3.56 6.18
C PHE A 194 22.43 4.38 4.90
N ALA A 195 23.39 5.25 4.56
CA ALA A 195 23.28 6.11 3.38
C ALA A 195 23.23 5.34 2.05
N TYR A 196 23.85 4.17 1.92
CA TYR A 196 23.82 3.37 0.70
C TYR A 196 22.43 2.82 0.36
N GLN A 197 21.51 2.77 1.34
CA GLN A 197 20.17 2.28 1.17
C GLN A 197 19.31 3.19 0.29
N VAL A 198 19.75 4.41 0.02
CA VAL A 198 19.00 5.30 -0.89
C VAL A 198 19.17 4.98 -2.38
N TYR A 199 19.91 3.92 -2.74
CA TYR A 199 20.05 3.44 -4.12
C TYR A 199 20.26 1.92 -4.22
N ASP A 200 19.76 1.16 -3.24
CA ASP A 200 19.92 -0.31 -3.22
C ASP A 200 18.79 -1.06 -3.93
N ASN A 201 17.82 -0.35 -4.48
CA ASN A 201 16.62 -0.88 -5.15
C ASN A 201 15.71 -1.70 -4.23
N GLU A 202 15.76 -1.45 -2.92
CA GLU A 202 14.89 -2.09 -1.92
C GLU A 202 13.99 -1.04 -1.25
N PRO A 203 12.74 -0.88 -1.71
CA PRO A 203 11.83 0.16 -1.23
C PRO A 203 11.58 0.18 0.28
N LEU A 204 11.76 -0.94 0.98
CA LEU A 204 11.59 -1.00 2.44
C LEU A 204 12.84 -0.59 3.21
N SER A 205 13.99 -0.54 2.58
CA SER A 205 15.17 0.06 3.15
C SER A 205 15.13 1.59 3.00
N TYR A 206 15.76 2.32 3.90
CA TYR A 206 15.76 3.78 3.84
C TYR A 206 16.84 4.37 4.72
N PHE A 207 17.29 5.56 4.37
CA PHE A 207 18.09 6.41 5.25
C PHE A 207 17.15 7.25 6.14
N ILE A 208 17.52 7.37 7.40
CA ILE A 208 16.98 8.37 8.34
C ILE A 208 18.06 8.79 9.31
N SER A 209 18.19 10.09 9.55
CA SER A 209 19.14 10.65 10.51
C SER A 209 18.61 10.60 11.94
N SER A 210 19.52 10.58 12.91
CA SER A 210 19.21 10.75 14.33
C SER A 210 18.93 12.21 14.73
N LYS A 211 19.17 13.17 13.82
CA LYS A 211 19.00 14.60 14.06
C LYS A 211 18.20 15.26 12.95
N PRO A 212 17.38 16.27 13.27
CA PRO A 212 16.68 17.04 12.24
C PRO A 212 17.63 17.95 11.44
N GLY A 213 17.14 18.46 10.31
CA GLY A 213 17.92 19.29 9.39
C GLY A 213 19.03 18.52 8.68
N ALA A 214 18.84 17.21 8.51
CA ALA A 214 19.84 16.28 8.01
C ALA A 214 19.90 16.21 6.49
N SER A 215 20.98 15.59 6.01
CA SER A 215 21.18 15.29 4.59
C SER A 215 21.70 13.87 4.36
N VAL A 216 21.44 13.36 3.16
CA VAL A 216 22.03 12.13 2.63
C VAL A 216 22.52 12.39 1.21
N ALA A 217 23.75 11.97 0.90
CA ALA A 217 24.45 12.27 -0.33
C ALA A 217 25.03 11.02 -0.99
N VAL A 218 25.19 11.11 -2.32
CA VAL A 218 25.82 10.09 -3.16
C VAL A 218 27.00 10.69 -3.94
N ASP A 219 28.02 9.88 -4.23
CA ASP A 219 29.19 10.20 -5.08
C ASP A 219 29.14 9.36 -6.36
N PHE A 220 29.12 9.98 -7.51
CA PHE A 220 29.20 9.32 -8.81
C PHE A 220 30.63 8.99 -9.25
N GLY A 221 31.65 9.34 -8.42
CA GLY A 221 33.08 9.10 -8.72
C GLY A 221 33.69 10.06 -9.74
N LYS A 222 32.87 10.70 -10.55
CA LYS A 222 33.26 11.67 -11.60
C LYS A 222 32.15 12.69 -11.80
N VAL A 223 32.50 13.83 -12.42
CA VAL A 223 31.45 14.77 -12.84
C VAL A 223 30.59 14.16 -13.94
N VAL A 224 29.29 14.12 -13.70
CA VAL A 224 28.25 13.61 -14.59
C VAL A 224 27.29 14.73 -14.99
N THR A 225 26.43 14.46 -15.94
CA THR A 225 25.32 15.35 -16.31
C THR A 225 24.03 14.66 -15.92
N ILE A 226 23.21 15.32 -15.11
CA ILE A 226 21.90 14.85 -14.63
C ILE A 226 20.85 15.67 -15.34
N ASP A 227 19.92 15.04 -16.03
CA ASP A 227 18.77 15.70 -16.68
C ASP A 227 17.43 15.27 -16.10
N ASN A 228 17.41 14.16 -15.36
CA ASN A 228 16.26 13.74 -14.60
C ASN A 228 16.67 12.85 -13.42
N PHE A 229 15.78 12.67 -12.45
CA PHE A 229 15.99 11.76 -11.34
C PHE A 229 14.65 11.25 -10.78
N MET A 230 14.70 10.14 -10.07
CA MET A 230 13.58 9.60 -9.32
C MET A 230 13.93 9.53 -7.84
N TYR A 231 12.96 9.75 -7.00
CA TYR A 231 13.09 9.54 -5.56
C TYR A 231 11.85 8.87 -4.98
N MET A 232 12.03 8.19 -3.87
CA MET A 232 10.96 7.54 -3.13
C MET A 232 11.06 7.92 -1.65
N PRO A 233 9.96 8.39 -1.02
CA PRO A 233 9.93 8.58 0.42
C PRO A 233 9.91 7.22 1.12
N ARG A 234 10.14 7.21 2.43
CA ARG A 234 9.86 6.04 3.25
C ARG A 234 8.42 5.59 3.05
N ASN A 235 8.20 4.29 2.87
CA ASN A 235 6.95 3.70 2.41
C ASN A 235 6.66 2.34 3.07
N ASP A 236 5.70 1.57 2.54
CA ASP A 236 5.28 0.26 3.02
C ASP A 236 5.35 -0.84 1.94
N ASP A 237 5.87 -0.54 0.75
CA ASP A 237 5.95 -1.44 -0.42
C ASP A 237 4.62 -2.14 -0.79
N ASN A 238 3.48 -1.56 -0.41
CA ASN A 238 2.15 -2.09 -0.72
C ASN A 238 1.50 -1.44 -1.94
N PHE A 239 2.24 -0.66 -2.71
CA PHE A 239 1.84 -0.14 -4.01
C PHE A 239 2.08 -1.17 -5.12
N VAL A 240 1.43 -0.96 -6.27
CA VAL A 240 1.71 -1.75 -7.47
C VAL A 240 3.13 -1.45 -7.95
N ARG A 241 3.95 -2.49 -7.98
CA ARG A 241 5.37 -2.44 -8.33
C ARG A 241 5.57 -2.89 -9.77
N ILE A 242 6.28 -2.09 -10.58
CA ILE A 242 6.61 -2.45 -11.96
C ILE A 242 7.47 -3.72 -11.97
N GLY A 243 7.12 -4.66 -12.83
CA GLY A 243 7.79 -5.96 -12.96
C GLY A 243 7.18 -7.07 -12.09
N ASP A 244 6.32 -6.75 -11.13
CA ASP A 244 5.62 -7.76 -10.34
C ASP A 244 4.33 -8.24 -11.05
N CYS A 245 3.94 -9.49 -10.78
CA CYS A 245 2.77 -10.13 -11.35
C CYS A 245 1.63 -10.16 -10.33
N TYR A 246 0.49 -9.65 -10.71
CA TYR A 246 -0.70 -9.56 -9.86
C TYR A 246 -1.88 -10.31 -10.47
N GLU A 247 -2.80 -10.77 -9.61
CA GLU A 247 -4.06 -11.37 -10.00
C GLU A 247 -5.21 -10.71 -9.24
N LEU A 248 -6.20 -10.18 -9.98
CA LEU A 248 -7.38 -9.58 -9.38
C LEU A 248 -8.49 -10.63 -9.27
N PHE A 249 -9.09 -10.71 -8.09
CA PHE A 249 -10.24 -11.56 -7.82
C PHE A 249 -11.45 -10.72 -7.39
N TYR A 250 -12.64 -11.20 -7.73
CA TYR A 250 -13.89 -10.73 -7.15
C TYR A 250 -14.62 -11.87 -6.46
N TRP A 251 -15.38 -11.54 -5.41
CA TRP A 251 -16.22 -12.50 -4.73
C TRP A 251 -17.54 -12.68 -5.48
N GLY A 252 -17.88 -13.89 -5.86
CA GLY A 252 -19.13 -14.24 -6.54
C GLY A 252 -19.40 -15.73 -6.45
N GLU A 253 -20.67 -16.11 -6.33
CA GLU A 253 -21.12 -17.51 -6.26
C GLU A 253 -20.43 -18.32 -5.14
N GLY A 254 -20.16 -17.67 -4.00
CA GLY A 254 -19.55 -18.31 -2.82
C GLY A 254 -18.06 -18.58 -2.91
N CYS A 255 -17.36 -18.02 -3.89
CA CYS A 255 -15.91 -18.16 -4.06
C CYS A 255 -15.24 -16.92 -4.68
N TRP A 256 -13.91 -16.91 -4.68
CA TRP A 256 -13.11 -15.95 -5.41
C TRP A 256 -13.01 -16.35 -6.88
N ASN A 257 -13.39 -15.45 -7.77
CA ASN A 257 -13.32 -15.62 -9.22
C ASN A 257 -12.24 -14.71 -9.80
N SER A 258 -11.32 -15.26 -10.58
CA SER A 258 -10.23 -14.52 -11.17
C SER A 258 -10.67 -13.64 -12.34
N LEU A 259 -10.19 -12.40 -12.38
CA LEU A 259 -10.22 -11.49 -13.53
C LEU A 259 -8.92 -11.52 -14.34
N GLY A 260 -8.05 -12.47 -14.05
CA GLY A 260 -6.81 -12.73 -14.75
C GLY A 260 -5.57 -12.11 -14.10
N LYS A 261 -4.43 -12.62 -14.54
CA LYS A 261 -3.09 -12.17 -14.13
C LYS A 261 -2.59 -11.07 -15.03
N LYS A 262 -1.87 -10.11 -14.43
CA LYS A 262 -1.20 -9.03 -15.17
C LYS A 262 0.18 -8.75 -14.59
N MET A 263 1.16 -8.59 -15.47
CA MET A 263 2.45 -7.99 -15.13
C MET A 263 2.29 -6.48 -15.08
N ALA A 264 2.76 -5.85 -14.03
CA ALA A 264 2.72 -4.40 -13.91
C ALA A 264 3.80 -3.75 -14.78
N GLU A 265 3.39 -3.05 -15.82
CA GLU A 265 4.25 -2.24 -16.69
C GLU A 265 4.27 -0.75 -16.27
N LYS A 266 3.34 -0.38 -15.39
CA LYS A 266 3.15 0.96 -14.85
C LYS A 266 2.95 0.86 -13.34
N PRO A 267 3.04 1.98 -12.57
CA PRO A 267 2.77 1.96 -11.14
C PRO A 267 1.28 1.80 -10.80
N PHE A 268 0.52 1.18 -11.68
CA PHE A 268 -0.88 0.79 -11.52
C PHE A 268 -1.23 -0.34 -12.48
N LEU A 269 -2.34 -1.03 -12.18
CA LEU A 269 -2.87 -2.14 -12.98
C LEU A 269 -4.23 -1.75 -13.56
N PRO A 270 -4.38 -1.64 -14.88
CA PRO A 270 -5.68 -1.47 -15.49
C PRO A 270 -6.41 -2.82 -15.56
N TYR A 271 -7.62 -2.88 -15.00
CA TYR A 271 -8.51 -4.04 -15.12
C TYR A 271 -9.83 -3.64 -15.75
N ASP A 272 -10.31 -4.49 -16.66
CA ASP A 272 -11.63 -4.42 -17.27
C ASP A 272 -12.49 -5.55 -16.76
N GLY A 273 -13.81 -5.40 -16.91
CA GLY A 273 -14.74 -6.48 -16.56
C GLY A 273 -14.95 -6.66 -15.05
N ILE A 274 -14.67 -5.65 -14.25
CA ILE A 274 -14.91 -5.68 -12.80
C ILE A 274 -16.41 -5.60 -12.55
N PRO A 275 -17.05 -6.62 -11.91
CA PRO A 275 -18.48 -6.60 -11.65
C PRO A 275 -18.88 -5.49 -10.68
N SER A 276 -19.99 -4.81 -10.95
CA SER A 276 -20.53 -3.79 -10.06
C SER A 276 -20.94 -4.40 -8.72
N GLY A 277 -20.67 -3.69 -7.62
CA GLY A 277 -20.99 -4.14 -6.25
C GLY A 277 -20.12 -5.28 -5.72
N ALA A 278 -19.06 -5.67 -6.42
CA ALA A 278 -18.18 -6.76 -6.01
C ALA A 278 -17.23 -6.35 -4.87
N LEU A 279 -16.99 -7.31 -3.96
CA LEU A 279 -15.82 -7.29 -3.09
C LEU A 279 -14.63 -7.84 -3.88
N LEU A 280 -13.49 -7.16 -3.80
CA LEU A 280 -12.29 -7.41 -4.59
C LEU A 280 -11.10 -7.80 -3.71
N TYR A 281 -10.16 -8.51 -4.31
CA TYR A 281 -8.92 -8.92 -3.70
C TYR A 281 -7.80 -8.90 -4.75
N LEU A 282 -6.76 -8.10 -4.53
CA LEU A 282 -5.60 -8.03 -5.40
C LEU A 282 -4.46 -8.85 -4.79
N HIS A 283 -4.12 -9.95 -5.44
CA HIS A 283 -3.05 -10.85 -5.03
C HIS A 283 -1.76 -10.54 -5.80
N ASP A 284 -0.67 -10.32 -5.07
CA ASP A 284 0.68 -10.18 -5.61
C ASP A 284 1.34 -11.56 -5.68
N SER A 285 1.35 -12.15 -6.88
CA SER A 285 1.92 -13.49 -7.11
C SER A 285 3.46 -13.52 -7.02
N THR A 286 4.12 -12.35 -7.04
CA THR A 286 5.59 -12.24 -7.00
C THR A 286 6.09 -12.17 -5.57
N ARG A 287 5.47 -11.34 -4.72
CA ARG A 287 5.95 -11.06 -3.36
C ARG A 287 5.01 -11.55 -2.27
N GLY A 288 3.70 -11.58 -2.52
CA GLY A 288 2.70 -11.89 -1.51
C GLY A 288 2.62 -10.81 -0.43
N GLU A 289 2.15 -11.21 0.75
CA GLU A 289 2.10 -10.47 2.01
C GLU A 289 1.26 -9.17 2.02
N GLU A 290 0.77 -8.83 3.19
CA GLU A 290 0.02 -7.59 3.46
C GLU A 290 -1.03 -7.24 2.40
N GLU A 291 -1.90 -8.18 2.06
CA GLU A 291 -3.00 -8.00 1.12
C GLU A 291 -4.32 -7.89 1.87
N LEU A 292 -5.20 -7.00 1.41
CA LEU A 292 -6.52 -6.83 2.01
C LEU A 292 -7.60 -6.70 0.96
N ILE A 293 -8.80 -7.14 1.33
CA ILE A 293 -10.01 -6.97 0.52
C ILE A 293 -10.43 -5.50 0.46
N PHE A 294 -11.00 -5.11 -0.68
CA PHE A 294 -11.46 -3.75 -0.94
C PHE A 294 -12.68 -3.76 -1.87
N HIS A 295 -13.32 -2.63 -2.02
CA HIS A 295 -14.27 -2.38 -3.09
C HIS A 295 -13.88 -1.09 -3.84
N MET A 296 -14.53 -0.83 -4.96
CA MET A 296 -14.35 0.42 -5.69
C MET A 296 -15.49 1.36 -5.39
N GLU A 297 -15.16 2.61 -5.06
CA GLU A 297 -16.10 3.70 -4.89
C GLU A 297 -15.55 4.94 -5.61
N ASP A 298 -16.35 5.52 -6.50
CA ASP A 298 -15.97 6.68 -7.33
C ASP A 298 -14.60 6.51 -8.05
N GLY A 299 -14.33 5.31 -8.55
CA GLY A 299 -13.09 4.96 -9.26
C GLY A 299 -11.86 4.78 -8.35
N LYS A 300 -12.04 4.74 -7.03
CA LYS A 300 -10.96 4.56 -6.05
C LYS A 300 -11.11 3.23 -5.29
N GLN A 301 -9.96 2.66 -4.91
CA GLN A 301 -9.92 1.51 -4.01
C GLN A 301 -10.25 1.97 -2.58
N VAL A 302 -11.28 1.38 -1.99
CA VAL A 302 -11.67 1.60 -0.59
C VAL A 302 -11.46 0.32 0.19
N PHE A 303 -10.48 0.33 1.07
CA PHE A 303 -10.18 -0.77 1.98
C PHE A 303 -10.98 -0.62 3.27
N VAL A 304 -11.38 -1.74 3.86
CA VAL A 304 -12.22 -1.72 5.08
C VAL A 304 -11.56 -0.95 6.23
N SER A 305 -10.24 -0.98 6.32
CA SER A 305 -9.49 -0.23 7.34
C SER A 305 -9.46 1.28 7.11
N ASP A 306 -9.76 1.75 5.89
CA ASP A 306 -9.85 3.19 5.58
C ASP A 306 -11.13 3.82 6.16
N CYS A 307 -12.07 2.98 6.57
CA CYS A 307 -13.31 3.40 7.24
C CYS A 307 -13.13 3.68 8.74
N LYS A 308 -11.91 3.70 9.24
CA LYS A 308 -11.58 4.04 10.63
C LYS A 308 -11.28 5.53 10.75
N ASP A 309 -12.27 6.30 11.11
CA ASP A 309 -12.12 7.57 11.80
C ASP A 309 -12.47 7.38 13.29
#